data_3e5eb10627eddf5e6abe38e346526b8d
#
_entry.id   3e5eb10627eddf5e6abe38e346526b8d
#
_cell.length_a   1.000
_cell.length_b   1.000
_cell.length_c   1.000
_cell.angle_alpha   90.00
_cell.angle_beta   90.00
_cell.angle_gamma   90.00
#
_symmetry.space_group_name_H-M   'P 1'
#
loop_
_entity.id
_entity.type
_entity.pdbx_description
1 polymer ?
#
loop_
_entity_poly.entity_id
_entity_poly.type
_entity_poly.pdbx_seq_one_letter_code
_entity_poly.pdbx_strand_id
1 'polypeptide(L)'
;EMCIRDRESMLKQISIFAENKKGMLQSVTGILARENINIMGSVTNDSAEYGIIRMVVSDPQRALDALSKEGFICRDTDVLGVELDDNPGALDRLLISLLDSNINVDYLYLSFNRSSGMPIMILHVDCISEVKNCLQAKGHCVL
;
A
#
# COMPACT_ATOMS: atom_id res chain seq x y z
N GLU A 1 -18.73 3.83 -16.28
CA GLU A 1 -17.95 5.07 -16.23
C GLU A 1 -17.24 5.23 -14.89
N MET A 2 -17.98 5.14 -13.80
CA MET A 2 -17.44 5.15 -12.45
C MET A 2 -16.44 4.02 -12.21
N CYS A 3 -16.73 2.85 -12.76
CA CYS A 3 -15.85 1.68 -12.61
C CYS A 3 -14.50 1.87 -13.30
N ILE A 4 -14.47 2.54 -14.44
CA ILE A 4 -13.23 2.80 -15.17
C ILE A 4 -12.36 3.80 -14.40
N ARG A 5 -12.98 4.86 -13.88
CA ARG A 5 -12.29 5.84 -13.04
C ARG A 5 -11.76 5.22 -11.77
N ASP A 6 -12.56 4.36 -11.15
CA ASP A 6 -12.16 3.66 -9.93
C ASP A 6 -10.96 2.74 -10.19
N ARG A 7 -10.90 2.09 -11.35
CA ARG A 7 -9.75 1.26 -11.74
C ARG A 7 -8.50 2.10 -11.96
N GLU A 8 -8.63 3.24 -12.62
CA GLU A 8 -7.51 4.14 -12.88
C GLU A 8 -7.00 4.81 -11.61
N SER A 9 -7.90 5.06 -10.66
CA SER A 9 -7.55 5.69 -9.39
C SER A 9 -7.17 4.70 -8.30
N MET A 10 -7.21 3.38 -8.59
CA MET A 10 -6.78 2.38 -7.63
C MET A 10 -5.32 2.53 -7.27
N LEU A 11 -5.09 2.50 -5.96
CA LEU A 11 -3.75 2.63 -5.42
C LEU A 11 -2.96 1.36 -5.74
N LYS A 12 -1.75 1.53 -6.23
CA LYS A 12 -0.85 0.42 -6.55
C LYS A 12 0.25 0.31 -5.51
N GLN A 13 0.43 -0.90 -5.01
CA GLN A 13 1.53 -1.25 -4.15
C GLN A 13 2.55 -2.05 -4.93
N ILE A 14 3.82 -1.84 -4.63
CA ILE A 14 4.88 -2.70 -5.15
C ILE A 14 5.29 -3.66 -4.06
N SER A 15 5.35 -4.96 -4.40
CA SER A 15 5.89 -5.99 -3.51
C SER A 15 7.23 -6.44 -4.08
N ILE A 16 8.28 -6.33 -3.29
CA ILE A 16 9.64 -6.66 -3.69
C ILE A 16 10.11 -7.83 -2.86
N PHE A 17 10.52 -8.90 -3.53
CA PHE A 17 11.06 -10.09 -2.88
C PHE A 17 12.57 -9.95 -2.80
N ALA A 18 13.11 -9.92 -1.59
CA ALA A 18 14.52 -9.72 -1.35
C ALA A 18 15.02 -10.66 -0.27
N GLU A 19 16.27 -11.10 -0.40
CA GLU A 19 16.89 -11.86 0.67
C GLU A 19 17.05 -10.97 1.91
N ASN A 20 16.80 -11.55 3.09
CA ASN A 20 16.98 -10.81 4.33
C ASN A 20 18.44 -10.76 4.71
N LYS A 21 19.15 -9.78 4.17
CA LYS A 21 20.55 -9.59 4.49
C LYS A 21 20.89 -8.09 4.54
N LYS A 22 22.00 -7.80 5.20
CA LYS A 22 22.47 -6.44 5.41
C LYS A 22 22.61 -5.67 4.09
N GLY A 23 22.07 -4.48 4.03
CA GLY A 23 22.17 -3.59 2.88
C GLY A 23 21.12 -3.80 1.81
N MET A 24 20.27 -4.81 1.93
CA MET A 24 19.28 -5.11 0.88
C MET A 24 18.21 -4.03 0.79
N LEU A 25 17.69 -3.58 1.92
CA LEU A 25 16.69 -2.50 1.93
C LEU A 25 17.28 -1.20 1.38
N GLN A 26 18.52 -0.89 1.74
CA GLN A 26 19.20 0.29 1.20
C GLN A 26 19.43 0.18 -0.31
N SER A 27 19.72 -1.00 -0.81
CA SER A 27 19.86 -1.22 -2.26
C SER A 27 18.56 -0.87 -3.00
N VAL A 28 17.44 -1.31 -2.47
CA VAL A 28 16.11 -0.99 -3.04
C VAL A 28 15.84 0.52 -3.01
N THR A 29 16.01 1.14 -1.86
CA THR A 29 15.75 2.57 -1.71
C THR A 29 16.71 3.42 -2.56
N GLY A 30 17.94 2.97 -2.69
CA GLY A 30 18.94 3.63 -3.54
C GLY A 30 18.57 3.64 -5.02
N ILE A 31 18.03 2.54 -5.51
CA ILE A 31 17.54 2.44 -6.90
C ILE A 31 16.39 3.44 -7.10
N LEU A 32 15.43 3.48 -6.19
CA LEU A 32 14.31 4.40 -6.29
C LEU A 32 14.74 5.86 -6.20
N ALA A 33 15.71 6.15 -5.35
CA ALA A 33 16.27 7.51 -5.23
C ALA A 33 16.91 7.98 -6.52
N ARG A 34 17.69 7.11 -7.18
CA ARG A 34 18.32 7.45 -8.46
C ARG A 34 17.30 7.75 -9.55
N GLU A 35 16.15 7.08 -9.50
CA GLU A 35 15.07 7.28 -10.47
C GLU A 35 14.13 8.42 -10.07
N ASN A 36 14.45 9.12 -9.00
CA ASN A 36 13.63 10.21 -8.46
C ASN A 36 12.20 9.76 -8.12
N ILE A 37 12.08 8.56 -7.58
CA ILE A 37 10.80 7.98 -7.16
C ILE A 37 10.69 8.12 -5.65
N ASN A 38 9.59 8.69 -5.18
CA ASN A 38 9.35 8.91 -3.78
C ASN A 38 8.59 7.74 -3.15
N ILE A 39 9.02 7.33 -1.97
CA ILE A 39 8.37 6.29 -1.19
C ILE A 39 7.35 6.95 -0.25
N MET A 40 6.07 6.63 -0.43
CA MET A 40 4.99 7.27 0.32
C MET A 40 4.53 6.44 1.51
N GLY A 41 4.84 5.19 1.53
CA GLY A 41 4.56 4.29 2.64
C GLY A 41 5.27 2.98 2.40
N SER A 42 5.68 2.31 3.47
CA SER A 42 6.44 1.06 3.34
C SER A 42 6.30 0.21 4.58
N VAL A 43 6.27 -1.09 4.38
CA VAL A 43 6.39 -2.08 5.44
C VAL A 43 7.28 -3.20 4.95
N THR A 44 8.16 -3.66 5.82
CA THR A 44 9.06 -4.76 5.52
C THR A 44 8.76 -5.90 6.46
N ASN A 45 8.41 -7.03 5.90
CA ASN A 45 8.18 -8.25 6.67
C ASN A 45 9.40 -9.15 6.55
N ASP A 46 9.82 -9.66 7.69
CA ASP A 46 10.99 -10.50 7.81
C ASP A 46 10.57 -11.95 8.06
N SER A 47 11.00 -12.84 7.20
CA SER A 47 11.00 -14.26 7.49
C SER A 47 12.45 -14.77 7.43
N ALA A 48 12.71 -15.96 7.93
CA ALA A 48 14.09 -16.44 8.14
C ALA A 48 14.97 -16.43 6.89
N GLU A 49 14.40 -16.56 5.71
CA GLU A 49 15.16 -16.67 4.46
C GLU A 49 14.86 -15.55 3.46
N TYR A 50 13.63 -15.08 3.42
CA TYR A 50 13.20 -14.05 2.48
C TYR A 50 12.39 -12.97 3.17
N GLY A 51 12.67 -11.73 2.83
CA GLY A 51 11.84 -10.61 3.21
C GLY A 51 10.94 -10.19 2.07
N ILE A 52 9.80 -9.62 2.41
CA ILE A 52 8.94 -8.95 1.44
C ILE A 52 8.89 -7.48 1.84
N ILE A 53 9.29 -6.62 0.91
CA ILE A 53 9.20 -5.17 1.08
C ILE A 53 7.97 -4.72 0.31
N ARG A 54 7.00 -4.16 1.00
CA ARG A 54 5.79 -3.61 0.39
C ARG A 54 5.83 -2.10 0.50
N MET A 55 5.59 -1.41 -0.59
CA MET A 55 5.61 0.05 -0.58
C MET A 55 4.67 0.66 -1.59
N VAL A 56 4.21 1.85 -1.27
CA VAL A 56 3.47 2.71 -2.18
C VAL A 56 4.42 3.80 -2.62
N VAL A 57 4.57 3.98 -3.91
CA VAL A 57 5.54 4.91 -4.50
C VAL A 57 4.86 5.88 -5.46
N SER A 58 5.55 6.96 -5.79
CA SER A 58 5.01 8.01 -6.65
C SER A 58 4.82 7.57 -8.11
N ASP A 59 5.63 6.62 -8.58
CA ASP A 59 5.53 6.11 -9.95
C ASP A 59 5.77 4.59 -9.94
N PRO A 60 4.69 3.79 -9.76
CA PRO A 60 4.83 2.35 -9.63
C PRO A 60 5.47 1.67 -10.84
N GLN A 61 5.10 2.07 -12.04
CA GLN A 61 5.62 1.41 -13.25
C GLN A 61 7.12 1.63 -13.42
N ARG A 62 7.58 2.86 -13.20
CA ARG A 62 9.02 3.15 -13.27
C ARG A 62 9.78 2.41 -12.19
N ALA A 63 9.19 2.28 -11.01
CA ALA A 63 9.80 1.55 -9.90
C ALA A 63 9.96 0.07 -10.25
N LEU A 64 8.92 -0.55 -10.80
CA LEU A 64 8.99 -1.95 -11.24
C LEU A 64 10.08 -2.14 -12.30
N ASP A 65 10.13 -1.26 -13.28
CA ASP A 65 11.10 -1.34 -14.36
C ASP A 65 12.53 -1.19 -13.84
N ALA A 66 12.76 -0.22 -12.97
CA ALA A 66 14.08 0.04 -12.40
C ALA A 66 14.56 -1.10 -11.51
N LEU A 67 13.67 -1.62 -10.66
CA LEU A 67 14.02 -2.73 -9.76
C LEU A 67 14.24 -4.03 -10.52
N SER A 68 13.42 -4.32 -11.51
CA SER A 68 13.56 -5.52 -12.35
C SER A 68 14.86 -5.51 -13.11
N LYS A 69 15.27 -4.35 -13.59
CA LYS A 69 16.54 -4.15 -14.30
C LYS A 69 17.76 -4.50 -13.44
N GLU A 70 17.65 -4.27 -12.14
CA GLU A 70 18.70 -4.57 -11.18
C GLU A 70 18.60 -6.00 -10.62
N GLY A 71 17.70 -6.80 -11.16
CA GLY A 71 17.57 -8.21 -10.80
C GLY A 71 16.60 -8.51 -9.65
N PHE A 72 15.88 -7.53 -9.15
CA PHE A 72 14.88 -7.77 -8.11
C PHE A 72 13.61 -8.37 -8.69
N ILE A 73 13.04 -9.32 -7.98
CA ILE A 73 11.74 -9.88 -8.31
C ILE A 73 10.69 -9.00 -7.62
N CYS A 74 9.87 -8.35 -8.41
CA CYS A 74 8.84 -7.45 -7.88
C CYS A 74 7.59 -7.49 -8.74
N ARG A 75 6.47 -7.12 -8.12
CA ARG A 75 5.18 -7.02 -8.82
C ARG A 75 4.33 -5.93 -8.20
N ASP A 76 3.35 -5.45 -8.95
CA ASP A 76 2.35 -4.52 -8.44
C ASP A 76 1.13 -5.28 -7.95
N THR A 77 0.41 -4.68 -7.02
CA THR A 77 -0.80 -5.22 -6.41
C THR A 77 -1.74 -4.07 -6.11
N ASP A 78 -3.01 -4.25 -6.37
CA ASP A 78 -4.01 -3.27 -6.00
C ASP A 78 -4.24 -3.29 -4.49
N VAL A 79 -4.28 -2.12 -3.89
CA VAL A 79 -4.55 -1.95 -2.46
C VAL A 79 -5.55 -0.82 -2.26
N LEU A 80 -6.15 -0.78 -1.07
CA LEU A 80 -7.02 0.32 -0.67
C LEU A 80 -6.27 1.30 0.21
N GLY A 81 -6.54 2.59 0.01
CA GLY A 81 -6.11 3.63 0.94
C GLY A 81 -7.32 4.24 1.62
N VAL A 82 -7.35 4.23 2.93
CA VAL A 82 -8.42 4.82 3.72
C VAL A 82 -7.85 5.94 4.56
N GLU A 83 -8.31 7.17 4.31
CA GLU A 83 -7.88 8.32 5.10
C GLU A 83 -8.61 8.31 6.44
N LEU A 84 -7.85 8.46 7.52
CA LEU A 84 -8.36 8.43 8.89
C LEU A 84 -8.19 9.78 9.55
N ASP A 85 -9.06 10.06 10.52
CA ASP A 85 -8.83 11.17 11.44
C ASP A 85 -7.62 10.85 12.31
N ASP A 86 -6.80 11.84 12.59
CA ASP A 86 -5.62 11.65 13.44
C ASP A 86 -5.99 11.84 14.90
N ASN A 87 -6.73 10.85 15.42
CA ASN A 87 -7.17 10.85 16.83
C ASN A 87 -7.28 9.42 17.36
N PRO A 88 -7.29 9.25 18.67
CA PRO A 88 -7.45 7.92 19.27
C PRO A 88 -8.75 7.24 18.81
N GLY A 89 -8.64 5.98 18.47
CA GLY A 89 -9.79 5.17 18.04
C GLY A 89 -10.10 5.19 16.56
N ALA A 90 -9.40 6.00 15.76
CA ALA A 90 -9.69 6.10 14.32
C ALA A 90 -9.47 4.76 13.60
N LEU A 91 -8.34 4.11 13.85
CA LEU A 91 -8.07 2.80 13.28
C LEU A 91 -9.03 1.74 13.79
N ASP A 92 -9.36 1.79 15.07
CA ASP A 92 -10.31 0.85 15.66
C ASP A 92 -11.69 0.93 14.98
N ARG A 93 -12.18 2.14 14.71
CA ARG A 93 -13.45 2.33 14.00
C ARG A 93 -13.42 1.72 12.59
N LEU A 94 -12.31 1.87 11.89
CA LEU A 94 -12.13 1.26 10.58
C LEU A 94 -12.17 -0.27 10.68
N LEU A 95 -11.45 -0.83 11.62
CA LEU A 95 -11.39 -2.28 11.82
C LEU A 95 -12.73 -2.86 12.25
N ILE A 96 -13.50 -2.12 13.05
CA ILE A 96 -14.88 -2.51 13.43
C ILE A 96 -15.76 -2.57 12.17
N SER A 97 -15.66 -1.58 11.29
CA SER A 97 -16.44 -1.56 10.05
C SER A 97 -16.12 -2.78 9.17
N LEU A 98 -14.85 -3.16 9.10
CA LEU A 98 -14.43 -4.33 8.34
C LEU A 98 -14.93 -5.63 8.99
N LEU A 99 -14.83 -5.73 10.29
CA LEU A 99 -15.32 -6.87 11.05
C LEU A 99 -16.83 -7.06 10.89
N ASP A 100 -17.59 -5.98 11.01
CA ASP A 100 -19.06 -6.00 10.86
C ASP A 100 -19.49 -6.43 9.46
N SER A 101 -18.65 -6.19 8.48
CA SER A 101 -18.90 -6.58 7.08
C SER A 101 -18.27 -7.93 6.73
N ASN A 102 -17.73 -8.64 7.71
CA ASN A 102 -17.07 -9.92 7.55
C ASN A 102 -15.93 -9.88 6.53
N ILE A 103 -15.15 -8.82 6.56
CA ILE A 103 -14.01 -8.62 5.66
C ILE A 103 -12.73 -8.92 6.41
N ASN A 104 -11.90 -9.80 5.85
CA ASN A 104 -10.59 -10.10 6.39
C ASN A 104 -9.54 -9.19 5.76
N VAL A 105 -8.67 -8.60 6.57
CA VAL A 105 -7.54 -7.80 6.12
C VAL A 105 -6.30 -8.67 6.16
N ASP A 106 -5.65 -8.86 5.02
CA ASP A 106 -4.44 -9.67 4.93
C ASP A 106 -3.26 -8.97 5.61
N TYR A 107 -3.12 -7.69 5.38
CA TYR A 107 -2.14 -6.83 6.07
C TYR A 107 -2.53 -5.36 5.86
N LEU A 108 -1.96 -4.51 6.70
CA LEU A 108 -2.15 -3.07 6.61
C LEU A 108 -0.89 -2.35 7.07
N TYR A 109 -0.72 -1.13 6.60
CA TYR A 109 0.37 -0.26 7.05
C TYR A 109 0.02 1.21 6.81
N LEU A 110 0.79 2.08 7.45
CA LEU A 110 0.51 3.51 7.49
C LEU A 110 1.21 4.25 6.35
N SER A 111 0.49 5.20 5.78
CA SER A 111 1.00 6.21 4.87
C SER A 111 0.38 7.55 5.26
N PHE A 112 0.64 8.58 4.48
CA PHE A 112 0.11 9.91 4.73
C PHE A 112 -0.36 10.55 3.44
N ASN A 113 -1.46 11.29 3.53
CA ASN A 113 -1.92 12.15 2.45
C ASN A 113 -1.05 13.41 2.45
N ARG A 114 -0.35 13.65 1.36
CA ARG A 114 0.56 14.79 1.25
C ARG A 114 -0.12 16.13 1.25
N SER A 115 -1.34 16.17 0.72
CA SER A 115 -2.12 17.42 0.64
C SER A 115 -2.70 17.82 1.99
N SER A 116 -3.24 16.85 2.73
CA SER A 116 -3.91 17.10 4.01
C SER A 116 -3.03 16.83 5.23
N GLY A 117 -1.99 16.03 5.08
CA GLY A 117 -1.18 15.55 6.20
C GLY A 117 -1.86 14.46 7.03
N MET A 118 -3.06 14.04 6.63
CA MET A 118 -3.83 13.04 7.38
C MET A 118 -3.28 11.63 7.15
N PRO A 119 -3.40 10.76 8.17
CA PRO A 119 -2.96 9.38 8.01
C PRO A 119 -3.83 8.62 7.00
N ILE A 120 -3.17 7.78 6.23
CA ILE A 120 -3.83 6.86 5.30
C ILE A 120 -3.43 5.45 5.70
N MET A 121 -4.43 4.58 5.94
CA MET A 121 -4.16 3.16 6.12
C MET A 121 -4.22 2.47 4.77
N ILE A 122 -3.14 1.81 4.41
CA ILE A 122 -3.06 1.00 3.20
C ILE A 122 -3.49 -0.40 3.59
N LEU A 123 -4.48 -0.93 2.90
CA LEU A 123 -5.08 -2.24 3.22
C LEU A 123 -4.97 -3.17 2.02
N HIS A 124 -4.59 -4.40 2.27
CA HIS A 124 -4.72 -5.46 1.28
C HIS A 124 -5.86 -6.38 1.69
N VAL A 125 -6.85 -6.47 0.82
CA VAL A 125 -8.05 -7.28 1.02
C VAL A 125 -8.41 -7.99 -0.27
N ASP A 126 -9.20 -9.05 -0.17
CA ASP A 126 -9.83 -9.66 -1.33
C ASP A 126 -10.99 -8.78 -1.80
N CYS A 127 -11.33 -8.83 -3.08
CA CYS A 127 -12.47 -8.12 -3.64
C CYS A 127 -12.45 -6.61 -3.35
N ILE A 128 -11.39 -5.96 -3.78
CA ILE A 128 -11.12 -4.54 -3.47
C ILE A 128 -12.31 -3.63 -3.81
N SER A 129 -12.92 -3.80 -4.98
CA SER A 129 -14.04 -2.95 -5.40
C SER A 129 -15.23 -3.05 -4.44
N GLU A 130 -15.56 -4.25 -4.00
CA GLU A 130 -16.67 -4.49 -3.06
C GLU A 130 -16.37 -3.89 -1.69
N VAL A 131 -15.14 -4.07 -1.21
CA VAL A 131 -14.72 -3.53 0.07
C VAL A 131 -14.70 -2.00 0.03
N LYS A 132 -14.21 -1.41 -1.06
CA LYS A 132 -14.22 0.03 -1.27
C LYS A 132 -15.64 0.58 -1.17
N ASN A 133 -16.58 -0.03 -1.89
CA ASN A 133 -17.99 0.40 -1.84
C ASN A 133 -18.59 0.27 -0.44
N CYS A 134 -18.28 -0.83 0.23
CA CYS A 134 -18.76 -1.07 1.60
C CYS A 134 -18.26 0.00 2.57
N LEU A 135 -16.97 0.32 2.53
CA LEU A 135 -16.40 1.33 3.42
C LEU A 135 -16.91 2.73 3.11
N GLN A 136 -17.08 3.06 1.85
CA GLN A 136 -17.66 4.35 1.45
C GLN A 136 -19.10 4.49 1.95
N ALA A 137 -19.88 3.40 1.86
CA ALA A 137 -21.27 3.39 2.37
C ALA A 137 -21.32 3.60 3.88
N LYS A 138 -20.29 3.19 4.60
CA LYS A 138 -20.17 3.38 6.06
C LYS A 138 -19.57 4.73 6.45
N GLY A 139 -19.28 5.57 5.49
CA GLY A 139 -18.79 6.93 5.73
C GLY A 139 -17.27 7.08 5.79
N HIS A 140 -16.52 6.03 5.44
CA HIS A 140 -15.06 6.12 5.40
C HIS A 140 -14.60 6.81 4.10
N CYS A 141 -13.50 7.56 4.22
CA CYS A 141 -12.90 8.26 3.09
C CYS A 141 -11.90 7.32 2.39
N VAL A 142 -12.34 6.68 1.33
CA VAL A 142 -11.51 5.74 0.55
C VAL A 142 -10.95 6.45 -0.66
N LEU A 143 -9.64 6.36 -0.84
CA LEU A 143 -8.94 7.00 -1.96
C LEU A 143 -9.02 6.18 -3.23
#